data_9605003ebfbbc20fb42801ffabf891ea
#
_entry.id   9605003ebfbbc20fb42801ffabf891ea
#
_cell.length_a   1.000
_cell.length_b   1.000
_cell.length_c   1.000
_cell.angle_alpha   90.00
_cell.angle_beta   90.00
_cell.angle_gamma   90.00
#
_symmetry.space_group_name_H-M   'P 1'
#
loop_
_entity.id
_entity.type
_entity.pdbx_description
1 polymer ?
#
loop_
_entity_poly.entity_id
_entity_poly.type
_entity_poly.pdbx_seq_one_letter_code
_entity_poly.pdbx_strand_id
1 'polypeptide(L)'
;MGEGWGGGGLSRRSILLAPLALAACGFTPAFAPGGAANRLLGTIRVQDPTDKNGFDLVERLEERLGRHETIRYDLAYTITTEAVGVGITTDNKITRYNLKGVIDYSLTERASGARVTGGRVQTFTAYSATGSTVAGLAAEEDAATRLMRTLADQIVARLIAATAAAP
;
A
#
# COMPACT_ATOMS: atom_id res chain seq x y z
N MET A 1 -32.29 -49.29 4.25
CA MET A 1 -32.49 -47.88 4.53
C MET A 1 -31.32 -47.12 3.93
N GLY A 2 -31.50 -46.54 2.75
CA GLY A 2 -30.49 -45.85 1.99
C GLY A 2 -30.90 -44.41 1.85
N GLU A 3 -30.16 -43.48 2.43
CA GLU A 3 -30.37 -42.05 2.24
C GLU A 3 -29.53 -41.57 1.06
N GLY A 4 -30.24 -41.15 0.00
CA GLY A 4 -29.68 -40.61 -1.21
C GLY A 4 -29.19 -39.16 -0.98
N TRP A 5 -27.92 -38.91 -1.22
CA TRP A 5 -27.35 -37.56 -1.33
C TRP A 5 -27.79 -36.97 -2.67
N GLY A 6 -28.72 -36.04 -2.62
CA GLY A 6 -29.11 -35.21 -3.75
C GLY A 6 -28.02 -34.21 -4.09
N GLY A 7 -27.18 -34.56 -5.07
CA GLY A 7 -26.24 -33.64 -5.71
C GLY A 7 -27.00 -32.58 -6.52
N GLY A 8 -27.18 -31.39 -5.97
CA GLY A 8 -27.72 -30.24 -6.70
C GLY A 8 -26.72 -29.79 -7.78
N GLY A 9 -26.83 -30.38 -9.00
CA GLY A 9 -26.06 -29.97 -10.16
C GLY A 9 -26.40 -28.53 -10.51
N LEU A 10 -25.38 -27.62 -10.39
CA LEU A 10 -25.46 -26.30 -10.95
C LEU A 10 -25.77 -26.39 -12.45
N SER A 11 -26.98 -26.01 -12.84
CA SER A 11 -27.37 -26.03 -14.24
C SER A 11 -26.54 -25.03 -15.04
N ARG A 12 -26.21 -25.36 -16.30
CA ARG A 12 -25.48 -24.45 -17.21
C ARG A 12 -26.12 -23.07 -17.31
N ARG A 13 -27.45 -22.97 -17.06
CA ARG A 13 -28.17 -21.69 -17.01
C ARG A 13 -27.87 -20.85 -15.77
N SER A 14 -27.57 -21.47 -14.62
CA SER A 14 -27.21 -20.75 -13.38
C SER A 14 -25.80 -20.13 -13.48
N ILE A 15 -24.90 -20.73 -14.26
CA ILE A 15 -23.52 -20.19 -14.49
C ILE A 15 -23.57 -18.93 -15.37
N LEU A 16 -24.55 -18.83 -16.29
CA LEU A 16 -24.69 -17.65 -17.15
C LEU A 16 -25.37 -16.47 -16.44
N LEU A 17 -26.07 -16.68 -15.32
CA LEU A 17 -26.69 -15.62 -14.53
C LEU A 17 -25.74 -15.00 -13.48
N ALA A 18 -24.65 -15.69 -13.12
CA ALA A 18 -23.67 -15.20 -12.14
C ALA A 18 -23.00 -13.87 -12.56
N PRO A 19 -22.54 -13.67 -13.82
CA PRO A 19 -21.97 -12.38 -14.24
C PRO A 19 -22.99 -11.24 -14.28
N LEU A 20 -24.28 -11.54 -14.49
CA LEU A 20 -25.33 -10.52 -14.47
C LEU A 20 -25.59 -9.97 -13.06
N ALA A 21 -25.46 -10.82 -12.03
CA ALA A 21 -25.59 -10.41 -10.64
C ALA A 21 -24.42 -9.53 -10.16
N LEU A 22 -23.21 -9.75 -10.68
CA LEU A 22 -22.04 -8.90 -10.39
C LEU A 22 -22.16 -7.51 -11.05
N ALA A 23 -22.79 -7.40 -12.23
CA ALA A 23 -23.02 -6.12 -12.89
C ALA A 23 -24.05 -5.25 -12.13
N ALA A 24 -25.00 -5.87 -11.41
CA ALA A 24 -25.98 -5.17 -10.60
C ALA A 24 -25.42 -4.54 -9.30
N CYS A 25 -24.23 -4.96 -8.86
CA CYS A 25 -23.58 -4.43 -7.64
C CYS A 25 -22.88 -3.08 -7.85
N GLY A 26 -22.92 -2.47 -9.04
CA GLY A 26 -22.29 -1.18 -9.30
C GLY A 26 -20.76 -1.20 -9.17
N PHE A 27 -20.13 -2.37 -9.28
CA PHE A 27 -18.66 -2.50 -9.20
C PHE A 27 -17.99 -1.83 -10.41
N THR A 28 -17.39 -0.65 -10.17
CA THR A 28 -16.60 0.03 -11.18
C THR A 28 -15.13 -0.28 -10.91
N PRO A 29 -14.40 -0.97 -11.81
CA PRO A 29 -12.97 -1.23 -11.63
C PRO A 29 -12.21 0.09 -11.51
N ALA A 30 -11.39 0.25 -10.47
CA ALA A 30 -10.66 1.49 -10.20
C ALA A 30 -9.72 1.90 -11.35
N PHE A 31 -9.20 0.93 -12.11
CA PHE A 31 -8.30 1.12 -13.26
C PHE A 31 -9.01 1.08 -14.62
N ALA A 32 -10.35 1.05 -14.67
CA ALA A 32 -11.07 1.18 -15.92
C ALA A 32 -10.86 2.58 -16.53
N PRO A 33 -11.02 2.76 -17.86
CA PRO A 33 -11.01 4.09 -18.48
C PRO A 33 -11.99 5.03 -17.76
N GLY A 34 -11.49 6.17 -17.23
CA GLY A 34 -12.27 7.10 -16.41
C GLY A 34 -12.43 6.70 -14.94
N GLY A 35 -11.86 5.57 -14.49
CA GLY A 35 -11.86 5.15 -13.09
C GLY A 35 -11.02 6.06 -12.18
N ALA A 36 -11.24 5.94 -10.86
CA ALA A 36 -10.60 6.78 -9.85
C ALA A 36 -9.06 6.74 -9.91
N ALA A 37 -8.48 5.57 -10.16
CA ALA A 37 -7.03 5.43 -10.31
C ALA A 37 -6.50 6.21 -11.49
N ASN A 38 -7.15 6.14 -12.67
CA ASN A 38 -6.70 6.86 -13.87
C ASN A 38 -6.75 8.38 -13.73
N ARG A 39 -7.61 8.92 -12.86
CA ARG A 39 -7.64 10.37 -12.58
C ARG A 39 -6.43 10.84 -11.76
N LEU A 40 -5.79 9.95 -11.03
CA LEU A 40 -4.59 10.24 -10.21
C LEU A 40 -3.29 9.95 -10.95
N LEU A 41 -3.30 8.96 -11.86
CA LEU A 41 -2.08 8.55 -12.59
C LEU A 41 -1.48 9.73 -13.35
N GLY A 42 -0.16 9.95 -13.18
CA GLY A 42 0.58 11.00 -13.86
C GLY A 42 0.25 12.43 -13.43
N THR A 43 -0.57 12.63 -12.37
CA THR A 43 -0.98 13.98 -11.94
C THR A 43 -0.46 14.37 -10.55
N ILE A 44 0.16 13.45 -9.82
CA ILE A 44 0.65 13.67 -8.46
C ILE A 44 2.17 13.90 -8.49
N ARG A 45 2.60 15.02 -7.92
CA ARG A 45 4.00 15.26 -7.56
C ARG A 45 4.20 14.84 -6.11
N VAL A 46 5.11 13.90 -5.88
CA VAL A 46 5.53 13.49 -4.54
C VAL A 46 6.61 14.44 -4.04
N GLN A 47 6.59 14.77 -2.75
CA GLN A 47 7.64 15.54 -2.08
C GLN A 47 9.00 14.85 -2.27
N ASP A 48 10.04 15.64 -2.56
CA ASP A 48 11.39 15.14 -2.78
C ASP A 48 11.93 14.43 -1.51
N PRO A 49 12.61 13.27 -1.65
CA PRO A 49 13.14 12.52 -0.52
C PRO A 49 14.35 13.23 0.11
N THR A 50 14.49 13.11 1.43
CA THR A 50 15.63 13.68 2.19
C THR A 50 16.57 12.61 2.73
N ASP A 51 16.15 11.35 2.73
CA ASP A 51 16.91 10.21 3.24
C ASP A 51 16.61 8.94 2.43
N LYS A 52 17.27 7.83 2.78
CA LYS A 52 17.10 6.54 2.10
C LYS A 52 15.66 6.00 2.18
N ASN A 53 15.02 6.10 3.35
CA ASN A 53 13.63 5.63 3.51
C ASN A 53 12.69 6.45 2.64
N GLY A 54 12.89 7.77 2.59
CA GLY A 54 12.17 8.66 1.68
C GLY A 54 12.39 8.28 0.22
N PHE A 55 13.62 7.95 -0.17
CA PHE A 55 13.93 7.52 -1.53
C PHE A 55 13.18 6.24 -1.92
N ASP A 56 13.26 5.20 -1.08
CA ASP A 56 12.56 3.92 -1.31
C ASP A 56 11.02 4.11 -1.36
N LEU A 57 10.49 5.03 -0.54
CA LEU A 57 9.07 5.38 -0.54
C LEU A 57 8.67 6.08 -1.84
N VAL A 58 9.41 7.12 -2.24
CA VAL A 58 9.11 7.92 -3.43
C VAL A 58 9.23 7.09 -4.70
N GLU A 59 10.29 6.27 -4.83
CA GLU A 59 10.46 5.33 -5.94
C GLU A 59 9.20 4.45 -6.11
N ARG A 60 8.71 3.86 -5.00
CA ARG A 60 7.52 3.01 -5.06
C ARG A 60 6.24 3.78 -5.35
N LEU A 61 6.08 4.99 -4.80
CA LEU A 61 4.94 5.85 -5.11
C LEU A 61 4.90 6.24 -6.59
N GLU A 62 6.03 6.64 -7.17
CA GLU A 62 6.14 6.97 -8.60
C GLU A 62 5.93 5.76 -9.51
N GLU A 63 6.42 4.58 -9.12
CA GLU A 63 6.15 3.33 -9.83
C GLU A 63 4.64 3.04 -9.91
N ARG A 64 3.91 3.31 -8.84
CA ARG A 64 2.47 3.01 -8.73
C ARG A 64 1.56 4.10 -9.30
N LEU A 65 1.94 5.36 -9.15
CA LEU A 65 1.16 6.52 -9.58
C LEU A 65 1.55 7.02 -10.98
N GLY A 66 2.66 6.50 -11.52
CA GLY A 66 3.24 6.98 -12.77
C GLY A 66 4.02 8.28 -12.57
N ARG A 67 4.95 8.55 -13.49
CA ARG A 67 5.65 9.84 -13.52
C ARG A 67 4.67 10.94 -13.91
N HIS A 68 4.77 12.09 -13.24
CA HIS A 68 3.89 13.22 -13.49
C HIS A 68 4.14 13.83 -14.87
N GLU A 69 3.11 13.88 -15.69
CA GLU A 69 3.09 14.60 -16.98
C GLU A 69 2.45 15.98 -16.79
N THR A 70 1.37 16.05 -16.02
CA THR A 70 0.66 17.30 -15.69
C THR A 70 0.37 17.34 -14.20
N ILE A 71 1.16 18.12 -13.45
CA ILE A 71 1.05 18.19 -11.99
C ILE A 71 -0.25 18.91 -11.60
N ARG A 72 -1.13 18.19 -10.94
CA ARG A 72 -2.38 18.72 -10.38
C ARG A 72 -2.38 18.69 -8.86
N TYR A 73 -1.70 17.70 -8.27
CA TYR A 73 -1.67 17.47 -6.83
C TYR A 73 -0.24 17.40 -6.31
N ASP A 74 -0.04 17.90 -5.10
CA ASP A 74 1.20 17.74 -4.33
C ASP A 74 0.94 16.77 -3.17
N LEU A 75 1.75 15.71 -3.07
CA LEU A 75 1.72 14.71 -1.99
C LEU A 75 2.89 14.97 -1.04
N ALA A 76 2.59 15.43 0.16
CA ALA A 76 3.54 15.58 1.25
C ALA A 76 3.46 14.40 2.21
N TYR A 77 4.59 14.04 2.84
CA TYR A 77 4.67 12.95 3.79
C TYR A 77 5.69 13.20 4.89
N THR A 78 5.52 12.51 6.02
CA THR A 78 6.48 12.44 7.11
C THR A 78 6.64 10.99 7.55
N ILE A 79 7.87 10.48 7.58
CA ILE A 79 8.20 9.10 7.93
C ILE A 79 8.71 9.05 9.37
N THR A 80 8.22 8.08 10.15
CA THR A 80 8.76 7.72 11.46
C THR A 80 9.00 6.22 11.49
N THR A 81 10.21 5.79 11.84
CA THR A 81 10.58 4.38 11.99
C THR A 81 11.11 4.08 13.39
N GLU A 82 10.81 2.88 13.89
CA GLU A 82 11.26 2.39 15.20
C GLU A 82 11.60 0.91 15.11
N ALA A 83 12.81 0.54 15.51
CA ALA A 83 13.24 -0.85 15.63
C ALA A 83 13.00 -1.37 17.03
N VAL A 84 12.19 -2.43 17.18
CA VAL A 84 11.85 -3.06 18.47
C VAL A 84 12.37 -4.48 18.49
N GLY A 85 13.22 -4.78 19.46
CA GLY A 85 13.73 -6.14 19.69
C GLY A 85 12.61 -7.05 20.20
N VAL A 86 12.41 -8.20 19.55
CA VAL A 86 11.32 -9.15 19.85
C VAL A 86 11.80 -10.56 20.13
N GLY A 87 13.04 -10.90 19.81
CA GLY A 87 13.63 -12.20 20.08
C GLY A 87 14.86 -12.06 20.98
N ILE A 88 14.81 -12.62 22.17
CA ILE A 88 15.90 -12.60 23.16
C ILE A 88 16.35 -14.03 23.41
N THR A 89 17.66 -14.28 23.31
CA THR A 89 18.29 -15.55 23.71
C THR A 89 18.44 -15.65 25.21
N THR A 90 18.75 -16.86 25.71
CA THR A 90 19.09 -17.09 27.12
C THR A 90 20.29 -16.25 27.60
N ASP A 91 21.17 -15.86 26.68
CA ASP A 91 22.34 -14.98 26.93
C ASP A 91 21.98 -13.47 26.83
N ASN A 92 20.69 -13.14 26.84
CA ASN A 92 20.18 -11.77 26.77
C ASN A 92 20.56 -11.00 25.49
N LYS A 93 20.79 -11.70 24.35
CA LYS A 93 21.07 -11.09 23.05
C LYS A 93 19.81 -11.01 22.23
N ILE A 94 19.56 -9.84 21.63
CA ILE A 94 18.45 -9.66 20.69
C ILE A 94 18.84 -10.28 19.34
N THR A 95 18.04 -11.22 18.86
CA THR A 95 18.27 -11.95 17.60
C THR A 95 17.29 -11.58 16.51
N ARG A 96 16.18 -10.93 16.87
CA ARG A 96 15.13 -10.52 15.93
C ARG A 96 14.58 -9.16 16.30
N TYR A 97 14.37 -8.34 15.29
CA TYR A 97 13.76 -7.01 15.40
C TYR A 97 12.51 -6.92 14.57
N ASN A 98 11.53 -6.17 15.06
CA ASN A 98 10.42 -5.62 14.26
C ASN A 98 10.74 -4.17 13.98
N LEU A 99 10.90 -3.82 12.69
CA LEU A 99 11.00 -2.45 12.22
C LEU A 99 9.60 -1.93 11.94
N LYS A 100 9.08 -1.08 12.81
CA LYS A 100 7.79 -0.42 12.68
C LYS A 100 7.96 0.84 11.84
N GLY A 101 7.01 1.13 10.96
CA GLY A 101 6.94 2.37 10.19
C GLY A 101 5.58 3.01 10.29
N VAL A 102 5.58 4.32 10.42
CA VAL A 102 4.40 5.18 10.40
C VAL A 102 4.65 6.29 9.41
N ILE A 103 3.67 6.54 8.52
CA ILE A 103 3.71 7.68 7.61
C ILE A 103 2.41 8.49 7.77
N ASP A 104 2.57 9.76 8.08
CA ASP A 104 1.54 10.77 7.93
C ASP A 104 1.66 11.39 6.55
N TYR A 105 0.55 11.45 5.78
CA TYR A 105 0.55 11.99 4.43
C TYR A 105 -0.61 12.93 4.19
N SER A 106 -0.44 13.87 3.24
CA SER A 106 -1.49 14.77 2.80
C SER A 106 -1.38 15.02 1.29
N LEU A 107 -2.53 14.96 0.60
CA LEU A 107 -2.68 15.30 -0.81
C LEU A 107 -3.38 16.65 -0.90
N THR A 108 -2.75 17.61 -1.59
CA THR A 108 -3.25 18.97 -1.75
C THR A 108 -3.43 19.27 -3.24
N GLU A 109 -4.52 19.89 -3.62
CA GLU A 109 -4.72 20.37 -4.98
C GLU A 109 -3.93 21.66 -5.19
N ARG A 110 -3.06 21.66 -6.19
CA ARG A 110 -2.10 22.75 -6.41
C ARG A 110 -2.76 24.08 -6.79
N ALA A 111 -3.84 24.03 -7.55
CA ALA A 111 -4.52 25.24 -8.03
C ALA A 111 -5.23 25.99 -6.92
N SER A 112 -5.89 25.28 -5.99
CA SER A 112 -6.69 25.86 -4.92
C SER A 112 -5.99 25.91 -3.56
N GLY A 113 -4.93 25.11 -3.38
CA GLY A 113 -4.31 24.87 -2.08
C GLY A 113 -5.18 24.03 -1.13
N ALA A 114 -6.33 23.55 -1.60
CA ALA A 114 -7.23 22.77 -0.77
C ALA A 114 -6.69 21.35 -0.53
N ARG A 115 -6.81 20.88 0.71
CA ARG A 115 -6.49 19.50 1.05
C ARG A 115 -7.57 18.56 0.50
N VAL A 116 -7.18 17.67 -0.41
CA VAL A 116 -8.08 16.69 -1.04
C VAL A 116 -8.29 15.50 -0.10
N THR A 117 -7.22 14.97 0.45
CA THR A 117 -7.25 13.84 1.39
C THR A 117 -5.96 13.78 2.20
N GLY A 118 -5.90 12.89 3.15
CA GLY A 118 -4.69 12.61 3.92
C GLY A 118 -5.01 11.69 5.09
N GLY A 119 -3.97 11.22 5.76
CA GLY A 119 -4.13 10.31 6.88
C GLY A 119 -2.82 9.72 7.33
N ARG A 120 -2.92 8.65 8.11
CA ARG A 120 -1.80 7.90 8.66
C ARG A 120 -1.87 6.47 8.21
N VAL A 121 -0.77 5.93 7.67
CA VAL A 121 -0.56 4.51 7.41
C VAL A 121 0.52 3.98 8.34
N GLN A 122 0.40 2.70 8.75
CA GLN A 122 1.38 2.06 9.60
C GLN A 122 1.46 0.56 9.33
N THR A 123 2.65 0.02 9.41
CA THR A 123 2.92 -1.42 9.33
C THR A 123 4.27 -1.73 9.97
N PHE A 124 4.67 -3.00 9.95
CA PHE A 124 6.00 -3.40 10.38
C PHE A 124 6.56 -4.49 9.46
N THR A 125 7.88 -4.60 9.44
CA THR A 125 8.64 -5.72 8.87
C THR A 125 9.54 -6.30 9.94
N ALA A 126 9.94 -7.57 9.77
CA ALA A 126 10.85 -8.21 10.71
C ALA A 126 12.17 -8.54 10.02
N TYR A 127 13.28 -8.46 10.77
CA TYR A 127 14.59 -8.93 10.34
C TYR A 127 15.33 -9.64 11.46
N SER A 128 16.27 -10.53 11.12
CA SER A 128 17.14 -11.22 12.04
C SER A 128 18.49 -10.52 12.13
N ALA A 129 18.96 -10.30 13.34
CA ALA A 129 20.29 -9.72 13.61
C ALA A 129 21.29 -10.81 14.05
N THR A 130 21.15 -12.02 13.49
CA THR A 130 22.04 -13.16 13.76
C THR A 130 23.14 -13.22 12.69
N GLY A 131 24.36 -13.56 13.10
CA GLY A 131 25.51 -13.69 12.21
C GLY A 131 26.49 -12.53 12.34
N SER A 132 27.14 -12.17 11.24
CA SER A 132 28.08 -11.02 11.22
C SER A 132 27.37 -9.69 11.25
N THR A 133 28.05 -8.65 11.72
CA THR A 133 27.54 -7.26 11.71
C THR A 133 27.10 -6.82 10.32
N VAL A 134 27.82 -7.20 9.27
CA VAL A 134 27.51 -6.87 7.87
C VAL A 134 26.19 -7.53 7.46
N ALA A 135 25.98 -8.81 7.81
CA ALA A 135 24.74 -9.52 7.50
C ALA A 135 23.54 -8.90 8.23
N GLY A 136 23.72 -8.45 9.47
CA GLY A 136 22.70 -7.76 10.25
C GLY A 136 22.28 -6.43 9.63
N LEU A 137 23.26 -5.61 9.22
CA LEU A 137 22.99 -4.33 8.53
C LEU A 137 22.28 -4.53 7.19
N ALA A 138 22.69 -5.52 6.39
CA ALA A 138 22.04 -5.83 5.12
C ALA A 138 20.58 -6.29 5.33
N ALA A 139 20.32 -7.10 6.38
CA ALA A 139 18.97 -7.54 6.71
C ALA A 139 18.06 -6.39 7.20
N GLU A 140 18.61 -5.44 7.94
CA GLU A 140 17.91 -4.23 8.36
C GLU A 140 17.55 -3.34 7.17
N GLU A 141 18.50 -3.12 6.26
CA GLU A 141 18.29 -2.33 5.05
C GLU A 141 17.22 -2.94 4.14
N ASP A 142 17.27 -4.26 3.90
CA ASP A 142 16.22 -4.97 3.15
C ASP A 142 14.86 -4.87 3.83
N ALA A 143 14.81 -4.97 5.16
CA ALA A 143 13.57 -4.81 5.91
C ALA A 143 13.01 -3.39 5.79
N ALA A 144 13.85 -2.35 5.81
CA ALA A 144 13.45 -0.97 5.63
C ALA A 144 12.87 -0.74 4.22
N THR A 145 13.53 -1.24 3.18
CA THR A 145 13.04 -1.14 1.79
C THR A 145 11.66 -1.82 1.62
N ARG A 146 11.48 -3.03 2.17
CA ARG A 146 10.17 -3.72 2.16
C ARG A 146 9.10 -2.95 2.94
N LEU A 147 9.47 -2.34 4.07
CA LEU A 147 8.58 -1.51 4.87
C LEU A 147 8.07 -0.31 4.08
N MET A 148 8.97 0.44 3.43
CA MET A 148 8.63 1.62 2.63
C MET A 148 7.73 1.25 1.45
N ARG A 149 8.03 0.15 0.75
CA ARG A 149 7.17 -0.35 -0.35
C ARG A 149 5.76 -0.68 0.12
N THR A 150 5.63 -1.35 1.26
CA THR A 150 4.31 -1.70 1.82
C THR A 150 3.52 -0.46 2.23
N LEU A 151 4.18 0.52 2.86
CA LEU A 151 3.56 1.79 3.26
C LEU A 151 3.13 2.62 2.04
N ALA A 152 3.97 2.66 0.99
CA ALA A 152 3.61 3.31 -0.27
C ALA A 152 2.35 2.69 -0.90
N ASP A 153 2.29 1.35 -0.98
CA ASP A 153 1.12 0.65 -1.51
C ASP A 153 -0.17 0.94 -0.70
N GLN A 154 -0.07 1.08 0.63
CA GLN A 154 -1.19 1.50 1.47
C GLN A 154 -1.63 2.95 1.18
N ILE A 155 -0.68 3.87 0.99
CA ILE A 155 -0.99 5.26 0.62
C ILE A 155 -1.73 5.28 -0.72
N VAL A 156 -1.20 4.63 -1.75
CA VAL A 156 -1.83 4.56 -3.08
C VAL A 156 -3.26 4.02 -3.00
N ALA A 157 -3.48 2.92 -2.26
CA ALA A 157 -4.82 2.36 -2.09
C ALA A 157 -5.81 3.36 -1.47
N ARG A 158 -5.36 4.12 -0.45
CA ARG A 158 -6.19 5.15 0.21
C ARG A 158 -6.45 6.36 -0.68
N LEU A 159 -5.46 6.79 -1.47
CA LEU A 159 -5.63 7.89 -2.44
C LEU A 159 -6.68 7.53 -3.49
N ILE A 160 -6.61 6.30 -4.05
CA ILE A 160 -7.59 5.80 -5.01
C ILE A 160 -8.99 5.73 -4.39
N ALA A 161 -9.10 5.20 -3.17
CA ALA A 161 -10.39 5.11 -2.48
C ALA A 161 -11.01 6.49 -2.20
N ALA A 162 -10.19 7.46 -1.77
CA ALA A 162 -10.67 8.83 -1.52
C ALA A 162 -11.15 9.52 -2.82
N THR A 163 -10.47 9.28 -3.94
CA THR A 163 -10.86 9.85 -5.25
C THR A 163 -12.09 9.17 -5.82
N ALA A 164 -12.32 7.90 -5.49
CA ALA A 164 -13.54 7.18 -5.90
C ALA A 164 -14.79 7.66 -5.13
N ALA A 165 -14.60 8.15 -3.89
CA ALA A 165 -15.67 8.66 -3.04
C ALA A 165 -16.01 10.14 -3.29
N ALA A 166 -15.16 10.87 -4.02
CA ALA A 166 -15.43 12.25 -4.39
C ALA A 166 -16.45 12.31 -5.54
N PRO A 167 -17.53 13.11 -5.42
CA PRO A 167 -18.58 13.24 -6.44
C PRO A 167 -18.07 13.86 -7.75
#